data_ab03be52dbbd6989dcfaf6d2c8e9a4cd
#
_entry.id   ab03be52dbbd6989dcfaf6d2c8e9a4cd
#
_cell.length_a   1.000
_cell.length_b   1.000
_cell.length_c   1.000
_cell.angle_alpha   90.00
_cell.angle_beta   90.00
_cell.angle_gamma   90.00
#
_symmetry.space_group_name_H-M   'P 1'
#
loop_
_entity.id
_entity.type
_entity.pdbx_description
1 polymer ?
#
loop_
_entity_poly.entity_id
_entity_poly.type
_entity_poly.pdbx_seq_one_letter_code
_entity_poly.pdbx_strand_id
1 'polypeptide(L)'
;MFKSIKLYFRLKSLAQKLKKQKKQVDFTGNLKYDKNVIIIDTKVPEYNKDSGSRRLTEIIKLLVKNNVGVFLMADFKEYRFTTDYVQYFKDLGVVVYEPGIDKSGKLIAKKDFIKQVLPFADSVWLHRPEIFAKYYPVVRKFKPEAKVFFDMVDFHYLRFKRESELTGNADILKKADKYLKLELDNCKKADKIIVISDVEKESVKEFYHEDSKIISIGNIHQFIENENPVSFESRKDLLFIGGFDHKPNVDAVNYLAEEIMPLLWKSNPEISISIIGSNPPESIQKLNSEKFRVVGYAEDVAPYFLNSRIFVAPLRYGAGIKGKIGQSLEFRLPLVTTNVGAEGFNFQENRNITVGNTSQEIVDNIISLYQNKELWQKISSDSKKVIEPFSNYAIEQKILSLFK
;
A
#
# COMPACT_ATOMS: atom_id res chain seq x y z
N MET A 1 -19.29 -19.58 -20.92
CA MET A 1 -18.80 -19.96 -22.26
C MET A 1 -18.17 -18.77 -23.01
N PHE A 2 -18.84 -17.65 -23.25
CA PHE A 2 -18.31 -16.49 -24.01
C PHE A 2 -17.00 -15.89 -23.48
N LYS A 3 -16.80 -15.78 -22.15
CA LYS A 3 -15.55 -15.24 -21.55
C LYS A 3 -14.33 -16.11 -21.85
N SER A 4 -14.48 -17.44 -21.88
CA SER A 4 -13.38 -18.38 -22.16
C SER A 4 -12.95 -18.35 -23.63
N ILE A 5 -13.91 -18.23 -24.55
CA ILE A 5 -13.66 -18.12 -25.99
C ILE A 5 -12.91 -16.82 -26.31
N LYS A 6 -13.34 -15.69 -25.73
CA LYS A 6 -12.69 -14.37 -25.91
C LYS A 6 -11.26 -14.37 -25.39
N LEU A 7 -11.01 -15.03 -24.26
CA LEU A 7 -9.67 -15.21 -23.68
C LEU A 7 -8.78 -16.06 -24.60
N TYR A 8 -9.29 -17.15 -25.16
CA TYR A 8 -8.56 -18.03 -26.08
C TYR A 8 -8.07 -17.28 -27.32
N PHE A 9 -8.96 -16.55 -28.00
CA PHE A 9 -8.56 -15.77 -29.19
C PHE A 9 -7.54 -14.67 -28.86
N ARG A 10 -7.66 -14.04 -27.68
CA ARG A 10 -6.72 -13.03 -27.22
C ARG A 10 -5.34 -13.63 -26.97
N LEU A 11 -5.24 -14.77 -26.30
CA LEU A 11 -3.97 -15.47 -26.06
C LEU A 11 -3.34 -15.96 -27.36
N LYS A 12 -4.15 -16.43 -28.31
CA LYS A 12 -3.68 -16.83 -29.65
C LYS A 12 -3.09 -15.63 -30.42
N SER A 13 -3.76 -14.50 -30.41
CA SER A 13 -3.27 -13.26 -31.03
C SER A 13 -1.98 -12.77 -30.38
N LEU A 14 -1.90 -12.80 -29.05
CA LEU A 14 -0.68 -12.45 -28.30
C LEU A 14 0.47 -13.39 -28.66
N ALA A 15 0.25 -14.70 -28.71
CA ALA A 15 1.26 -15.66 -29.09
C ALA A 15 1.83 -15.39 -30.50
N GLN A 16 0.96 -15.08 -31.47
CA GLN A 16 1.40 -14.72 -32.83
C GLN A 16 2.25 -13.44 -32.86
N LYS A 17 1.85 -12.40 -32.09
CA LYS A 17 2.62 -11.17 -31.94
C LYS A 17 4.01 -11.44 -31.36
N LEU A 18 4.09 -12.20 -30.27
CA LEU A 18 5.33 -12.52 -29.59
C LEU A 18 6.27 -13.40 -30.46
N LYS A 19 5.70 -14.32 -31.26
CA LYS A 19 6.46 -15.10 -32.27
C LYS A 19 7.08 -14.19 -33.32
N LYS A 20 6.33 -13.23 -33.86
CA LYS A 20 6.85 -12.26 -34.84
C LYS A 20 7.97 -11.41 -34.24
N GLN A 21 7.87 -11.05 -32.96
CA GLN A 21 8.86 -10.29 -32.21
C GLN A 21 10.05 -11.15 -31.72
N LYS A 22 10.01 -12.48 -31.89
CA LYS A 22 10.99 -13.44 -31.36
C LYS A 22 11.24 -13.25 -29.86
N LYS A 23 10.20 -12.82 -29.10
CA LYS A 23 10.31 -12.55 -27.67
C LYS A 23 10.34 -13.86 -26.89
N GLN A 24 11.51 -14.52 -26.86
CA GLN A 24 11.77 -15.68 -26.02
C GLN A 24 12.02 -15.25 -24.57
N VAL A 25 11.53 -16.03 -23.62
CA VAL A 25 11.74 -15.83 -22.18
C VAL A 25 12.16 -17.15 -21.54
N ASP A 26 13.09 -17.06 -20.62
CA ASP A 26 13.53 -18.13 -19.75
C ASP A 26 13.51 -17.61 -18.31
N PHE A 27 12.68 -18.20 -17.44
CA PHE A 27 12.52 -17.77 -16.06
C PHE A 27 13.38 -18.57 -15.08
N THR A 28 14.14 -19.57 -15.56
CA THR A 28 14.88 -20.50 -14.71
C THR A 28 16.36 -20.55 -15.02
N GLY A 29 16.81 -19.92 -16.12
CA GLY A 29 18.19 -20.03 -16.61
C GLY A 29 19.26 -19.37 -15.73
N ASN A 30 18.90 -18.51 -14.77
CA ASN A 30 19.82 -17.78 -13.91
C ASN A 30 19.39 -17.79 -12.43
N LEU A 31 19.12 -18.97 -11.87
CA LEU A 31 18.83 -19.11 -10.45
C LEU A 31 20.12 -18.94 -9.65
N LYS A 32 20.19 -17.86 -8.86
CA LYS A 32 21.40 -17.47 -8.11
C LYS A 32 21.30 -17.71 -6.59
N TYR A 33 20.10 -18.03 -6.10
CA TYR A 33 19.80 -18.04 -4.68
C TYR A 33 19.36 -19.42 -4.20
N ASP A 34 19.79 -19.80 -3.00
CA ASP A 34 19.42 -21.08 -2.39
C ASP A 34 17.97 -21.08 -1.88
N LYS A 35 17.49 -19.90 -1.44
CA LYS A 35 16.08 -19.69 -1.03
C LYS A 35 15.37 -18.80 -2.02
N ASN A 36 14.17 -19.18 -2.41
CA ASN A 36 13.39 -18.44 -3.39
C ASN A 36 11.92 -18.33 -2.97
N VAL A 37 11.31 -17.18 -3.30
CA VAL A 37 9.89 -16.93 -3.07
C VAL A 37 9.19 -16.49 -4.35
N ILE A 38 8.00 -17.02 -4.58
CA ILE A 38 7.09 -16.51 -5.62
C ILE A 38 6.18 -15.48 -4.97
N ILE A 39 6.17 -14.26 -5.47
CA ILE A 39 5.27 -13.18 -5.04
C ILE A 39 4.24 -12.95 -6.12
N ILE A 40 2.94 -12.99 -5.75
CA ILE A 40 1.83 -12.74 -6.68
C ILE A 40 0.94 -11.64 -6.12
N ASP A 41 0.77 -10.56 -6.89
CA ASP A 41 -0.18 -9.47 -6.58
C ASP A 41 -1.06 -9.16 -7.82
N THR A 42 -2.00 -8.26 -7.67
CA THR A 42 -2.89 -7.79 -8.73
C THR A 42 -2.17 -7.00 -9.81
N LYS A 43 -1.10 -6.28 -9.46
CA LYS A 43 -0.28 -5.45 -10.37
C LYS A 43 1.21 -5.54 -10.06
N VAL A 44 2.06 -5.17 -11.01
CA VAL A 44 3.47 -4.87 -10.72
C VAL A 44 3.49 -3.64 -9.80
N PRO A 45 4.26 -3.65 -8.71
CA PRO A 45 4.26 -2.52 -7.78
C PRO A 45 4.72 -1.23 -8.45
N GLU A 46 3.88 -0.21 -8.40
CA GLU A 46 4.16 1.16 -8.85
C GLU A 46 4.55 1.99 -7.62
N TYR A 47 5.79 1.82 -7.16
CA TYR A 47 6.29 2.23 -5.84
C TYR A 47 6.12 3.73 -5.51
N ASN A 48 6.00 4.59 -6.51
CA ASN A 48 5.81 6.04 -6.37
C ASN A 48 4.34 6.47 -6.49
N LYS A 49 3.38 5.54 -6.65
CA LYS A 49 1.97 5.89 -6.85
C LYS A 49 1.06 5.54 -5.68
N ASP A 50 1.37 4.47 -4.95
CA ASP A 50 0.56 4.07 -3.81
C ASP A 50 1.38 3.35 -2.72
N SER A 51 0.87 3.42 -1.50
CA SER A 51 1.51 2.91 -0.29
C SER A 51 1.70 1.38 -0.31
N GLY A 52 0.74 0.62 -0.83
CA GLY A 52 0.83 -0.84 -0.94
C GLY A 52 1.94 -1.27 -1.91
N SER A 53 2.04 -0.59 -3.05
CA SER A 53 3.11 -0.79 -4.02
C SER A 53 4.48 -0.43 -3.44
N ARG A 54 4.58 0.69 -2.68
CA ARG A 54 5.81 1.07 -1.98
C ARG A 54 6.21 -0.01 -0.97
N ARG A 55 5.28 -0.46 -0.12
CA ARG A 55 5.52 -1.53 0.86
C ARG A 55 6.06 -2.80 0.19
N LEU A 56 5.39 -3.29 -0.84
CA LEU A 56 5.82 -4.50 -1.53
C LEU A 56 7.19 -4.35 -2.18
N THR A 57 7.48 -3.18 -2.75
CA THR A 57 8.81 -2.88 -3.31
C THR A 57 9.90 -2.93 -2.25
N GLU A 58 9.69 -2.33 -1.09
CA GLU A 58 10.69 -2.38 -0.01
C GLU A 58 10.84 -3.80 0.56
N ILE A 59 9.77 -4.59 0.67
CA ILE A 59 9.86 -6.02 1.02
C ILE A 59 10.73 -6.78 0.01
N ILE A 60 10.52 -6.57 -1.29
CA ILE A 60 11.31 -7.21 -2.35
C ILE A 60 12.79 -6.82 -2.24
N LYS A 61 13.10 -5.54 -2.01
CA LYS A 61 14.49 -5.08 -1.81
C LYS A 61 15.15 -5.78 -0.61
N LEU A 62 14.44 -5.90 0.51
CA LEU A 62 14.94 -6.57 1.70
C LEU A 62 15.18 -8.08 1.45
N LEU A 63 14.29 -8.74 0.72
CA LEU A 63 14.48 -10.14 0.33
C LEU A 63 15.74 -10.33 -0.52
N VAL A 64 15.89 -9.54 -1.57
CA VAL A 64 17.06 -9.60 -2.48
C VAL A 64 18.36 -9.26 -1.73
N LYS A 65 18.36 -8.23 -0.88
CA LYS A 65 19.49 -7.86 -0.02
C LYS A 65 19.95 -9.03 0.87
N ASN A 66 19.01 -9.87 1.29
CA ASN A 66 19.28 -11.02 2.17
C ASN A 66 19.41 -12.34 1.40
N ASN A 67 19.79 -12.30 0.13
CA ASN A 67 20.02 -13.47 -0.70
C ASN A 67 18.79 -14.39 -0.85
N VAL A 68 17.58 -13.83 -0.84
CA VAL A 68 16.35 -14.54 -1.20
C VAL A 68 15.94 -14.16 -2.60
N GLY A 69 15.93 -15.14 -3.51
CA GLY A 69 15.50 -14.95 -4.89
C GLY A 69 14.00 -14.69 -4.97
N VAL A 70 13.59 -13.76 -5.83
CA VAL A 70 12.19 -13.36 -5.97
C VAL A 70 11.72 -13.61 -7.40
N PHE A 71 10.64 -14.38 -7.54
CA PHE A 71 9.83 -14.50 -8.75
C PHE A 71 8.59 -13.64 -8.57
N LEU A 72 8.46 -12.57 -9.34
CA LEU A 72 7.34 -11.62 -9.24
C LEU A 72 6.35 -11.83 -10.38
N MET A 73 5.07 -12.02 -10.04
CA MET A 73 4.00 -12.11 -11.03
C MET A 73 2.83 -11.20 -10.66
N ALA A 74 2.37 -10.41 -11.63
CA ALA A 74 1.15 -9.63 -11.51
C ALA A 74 -0.04 -10.29 -12.22
N ASP A 75 -1.23 -10.25 -11.58
CA ASP A 75 -2.46 -10.80 -12.17
C ASP A 75 -3.17 -9.82 -13.10
N PHE A 76 -2.38 -9.08 -13.89
CA PHE A 76 -2.87 -8.16 -14.93
C PHE A 76 -3.24 -8.86 -16.22
N LYS A 77 -3.83 -8.06 -17.11
CA LYS A 77 -3.84 -8.38 -18.55
C LYS A 77 -2.40 -8.27 -19.11
N GLU A 78 -2.02 -9.24 -19.95
CA GLU A 78 -0.64 -9.43 -20.42
C GLU A 78 -0.03 -8.19 -21.10
N TYR A 79 -0.82 -7.35 -21.78
CA TYR A 79 -0.34 -6.15 -22.46
C TYR A 79 0.13 -5.01 -21.54
N ARG A 80 -0.13 -5.10 -20.22
CA ARG A 80 0.28 -4.11 -19.20
C ARG A 80 1.64 -4.39 -18.57
N PHE A 81 2.38 -5.40 -19.05
CA PHE A 81 3.70 -5.74 -18.53
C PHE A 81 4.86 -4.95 -19.15
N THR A 82 4.60 -4.07 -20.11
CA THR A 82 5.61 -3.19 -20.70
C THR A 82 5.61 -1.85 -19.98
N THR A 83 6.19 -1.79 -18.79
CA THR A 83 6.33 -0.56 -18.00
C THR A 83 7.74 -0.47 -17.40
N ASP A 84 8.19 0.74 -17.10
CA ASP A 84 9.49 0.99 -16.48
C ASP A 84 9.59 0.29 -15.11
N TYR A 85 8.48 0.08 -14.42
CA TYR A 85 8.44 -0.67 -13.16
C TYR A 85 8.88 -2.12 -13.32
N VAL A 86 8.56 -2.78 -14.44
CA VAL A 86 9.02 -4.14 -14.72
C VAL A 86 10.54 -4.15 -14.85
N GLN A 87 11.12 -3.19 -15.59
CA GLN A 87 12.56 -3.07 -15.74
C GLN A 87 13.26 -2.79 -14.42
N TYR A 88 12.70 -1.89 -13.60
CA TYR A 88 13.21 -1.61 -12.27
C TYR A 88 13.38 -2.87 -11.41
N PHE A 89 12.39 -3.76 -11.36
CA PHE A 89 12.51 -5.02 -10.60
C PHE A 89 13.52 -5.98 -11.22
N LYS A 90 13.66 -6.03 -12.56
CA LYS A 90 14.69 -6.83 -13.21
C LYS A 90 16.09 -6.33 -12.87
N ASP A 91 16.29 -5.03 -12.82
CA ASP A 91 17.57 -4.41 -12.46
C ASP A 91 17.94 -4.70 -10.99
N LEU A 92 16.95 -4.92 -10.11
CA LEU A 92 17.14 -5.44 -8.76
C LEU A 92 17.52 -6.94 -8.72
N GLY A 93 17.49 -7.65 -9.84
CA GLY A 93 17.74 -9.10 -9.90
C GLY A 93 16.48 -9.96 -9.67
N VAL A 94 15.30 -9.38 -9.72
CA VAL A 94 14.02 -10.09 -9.60
C VAL A 94 13.63 -10.72 -10.93
N VAL A 95 13.19 -11.97 -10.92
CA VAL A 95 12.63 -12.63 -12.10
C VAL A 95 11.16 -12.22 -12.23
N VAL A 96 10.87 -11.30 -13.13
CA VAL A 96 9.51 -10.78 -13.33
C VAL A 96 8.82 -11.53 -14.46
N TYR A 97 7.60 -12.02 -14.21
CA TYR A 97 6.78 -12.61 -15.27
C TYR A 97 6.41 -11.57 -16.33
N GLU A 98 6.78 -11.87 -17.55
CA GLU A 98 6.32 -11.19 -18.75
C GLU A 98 5.78 -12.21 -19.76
N PRO A 99 4.78 -11.84 -20.58
CA PRO A 99 4.36 -12.68 -21.68
C PRO A 99 5.50 -12.88 -22.68
N GLY A 100 5.79 -14.12 -22.97
CA GLY A 100 6.84 -14.52 -23.90
C GLY A 100 6.54 -15.91 -24.48
N ILE A 101 7.41 -16.37 -25.36
CA ILE A 101 7.36 -17.73 -25.91
C ILE A 101 8.55 -18.54 -25.37
N ASP A 102 8.36 -19.84 -25.21
CA ASP A 102 9.45 -20.78 -24.94
C ASP A 102 10.25 -21.09 -26.22
N LYS A 103 11.30 -21.92 -26.08
CA LYS A 103 12.15 -22.34 -27.21
C LYS A 103 11.37 -23.04 -28.32
N SER A 104 10.21 -23.65 -28.03
CA SER A 104 9.31 -24.26 -29.03
C SER A 104 8.38 -23.27 -29.71
N GLY A 105 8.38 -22.00 -29.27
CA GLY A 105 7.49 -20.96 -29.77
C GLY A 105 6.09 -21.01 -29.13
N LYS A 106 5.89 -21.74 -28.04
CA LYS A 106 4.63 -21.77 -27.28
C LYS A 106 4.58 -20.60 -26.31
N LEU A 107 3.41 -19.94 -26.24
CA LEU A 107 3.16 -18.88 -25.26
C LEU A 107 3.27 -19.44 -23.83
N ILE A 108 4.08 -18.80 -23.00
CA ILE A 108 4.13 -19.06 -21.55
C ILE A 108 3.08 -18.16 -20.89
N ALA A 109 1.95 -18.78 -20.50
CA ALA A 109 0.91 -18.10 -19.74
C ALA A 109 1.27 -18.07 -18.24
N LYS A 110 0.57 -17.24 -17.44
CA LYS A 110 0.79 -17.12 -15.98
C LYS A 110 0.85 -18.45 -15.24
N LYS A 111 -0.04 -19.40 -15.58
CA LYS A 111 -0.02 -20.73 -14.98
C LYS A 111 1.21 -21.55 -15.40
N ASP A 112 1.69 -21.37 -16.63
CA ASP A 112 2.89 -22.04 -17.10
C ASP A 112 4.14 -21.46 -16.44
N PHE A 113 4.18 -20.14 -16.24
CA PHE A 113 5.23 -19.49 -15.42
C PHE A 113 5.27 -20.09 -14.01
N ILE A 114 4.13 -20.12 -13.29
CA ILE A 114 4.08 -20.69 -11.94
C ILE A 114 4.59 -22.13 -11.94
N LYS A 115 4.17 -22.98 -12.89
CA LYS A 115 4.67 -24.35 -13.00
C LYS A 115 6.17 -24.46 -13.23
N GLN A 116 6.75 -23.52 -13.99
CA GLN A 116 8.19 -23.50 -14.25
C GLN A 116 9.00 -23.09 -13.04
N VAL A 117 8.57 -22.09 -12.28
CA VAL A 117 9.33 -21.54 -11.16
C VAL A 117 9.04 -22.20 -9.82
N LEU A 118 7.87 -22.80 -9.65
CA LEU A 118 7.44 -23.43 -8.40
C LEU A 118 8.37 -24.54 -7.88
N PRO A 119 8.98 -25.40 -8.72
CA PRO A 119 9.96 -26.39 -8.24
C PRO A 119 11.15 -25.76 -7.50
N PHE A 120 11.51 -24.52 -7.83
CA PHE A 120 12.65 -23.80 -7.26
C PHE A 120 12.27 -22.88 -6.09
N ALA A 121 10.99 -22.70 -5.80
CA ALA A 121 10.52 -21.81 -4.75
C ALA A 121 10.26 -22.57 -3.45
N ASP A 122 10.79 -22.09 -2.32
CA ASP A 122 10.53 -22.63 -0.98
C ASP A 122 9.19 -22.16 -0.44
N SER A 123 8.77 -20.97 -0.87
CA SER A 123 7.53 -20.33 -0.42
C SER A 123 6.84 -19.56 -1.53
N VAL A 124 5.52 -19.34 -1.31
CA VAL A 124 4.67 -18.54 -2.19
C VAL A 124 3.95 -17.49 -1.35
N TRP A 125 4.15 -16.23 -1.68
CA TRP A 125 3.57 -15.08 -1.00
C TRP A 125 2.45 -14.48 -1.85
N LEU A 126 1.21 -14.70 -1.42
CA LEU A 126 0.01 -14.31 -2.14
C LEU A 126 -0.62 -13.07 -1.49
N HIS A 127 -0.62 -11.97 -2.22
CA HIS A 127 -1.18 -10.70 -1.76
C HIS A 127 -2.66 -10.61 -2.09
N ARG A 128 -3.47 -10.16 -1.15
CA ARG A 128 -4.92 -9.91 -1.26
C ARG A 128 -5.78 -11.18 -1.30
N PRO A 129 -7.01 -11.09 -0.79
CA PRO A 129 -7.88 -12.25 -0.64
C PRO A 129 -8.19 -12.98 -1.96
N GLU A 130 -8.43 -12.23 -3.04
CA GLU A 130 -8.78 -12.81 -4.34
C GLU A 130 -7.59 -13.51 -5.01
N ILE A 131 -6.39 -12.96 -4.86
CA ILE A 131 -5.16 -13.56 -5.38
C ILE A 131 -4.88 -14.86 -4.64
N PHE A 132 -5.00 -14.85 -3.31
CA PHE A 132 -4.83 -16.06 -2.51
C PHE A 132 -5.81 -17.15 -2.94
N ALA A 133 -7.12 -16.85 -2.96
CA ALA A 133 -8.15 -17.81 -3.34
C ALA A 133 -7.95 -18.39 -4.76
N LYS A 134 -7.44 -17.56 -5.68
CA LYS A 134 -7.19 -17.95 -7.07
C LYS A 134 -5.98 -18.86 -7.24
N TYR A 135 -4.87 -18.57 -6.56
CA TYR A 135 -3.57 -19.21 -6.82
C TYR A 135 -3.22 -20.31 -5.80
N TYR A 136 -3.76 -20.27 -4.59
CA TYR A 136 -3.56 -21.31 -3.60
C TYR A 136 -3.84 -22.74 -4.13
N PRO A 137 -4.96 -23.01 -4.82
CA PRO A 137 -5.21 -24.35 -5.37
C PRO A 137 -4.19 -24.76 -6.45
N VAL A 138 -3.64 -23.79 -7.18
CA VAL A 138 -2.60 -24.06 -8.18
C VAL A 138 -1.30 -24.46 -7.49
N VAL A 139 -0.90 -23.74 -6.45
CA VAL A 139 0.30 -24.06 -5.67
C VAL A 139 0.18 -25.45 -5.05
N ARG A 140 -0.90 -25.71 -4.32
CA ARG A 140 -1.11 -27.00 -3.64
C ARG A 140 -1.19 -28.19 -4.61
N LYS A 141 -1.66 -27.96 -5.85
CA LYS A 141 -1.69 -28.99 -6.88
C LYS A 141 -0.30 -29.41 -7.37
N PHE A 142 0.63 -28.46 -7.50
CA PHE A 142 1.93 -28.70 -8.15
C PHE A 142 3.11 -28.79 -7.16
N LYS A 143 2.96 -28.25 -5.96
CA LYS A 143 3.94 -28.32 -4.85
C LYS A 143 3.20 -28.27 -3.52
N PRO A 144 2.63 -29.40 -3.05
CA PRO A 144 1.83 -29.46 -1.83
C PRO A 144 2.57 -28.98 -0.56
N GLU A 145 3.89 -29.18 -0.51
CA GLU A 145 4.77 -28.88 0.61
C GLU A 145 5.23 -27.40 0.66
N ALA A 146 5.01 -26.62 -0.39
CA ALA A 146 5.44 -25.22 -0.40
C ALA A 146 4.78 -24.43 0.74
N LYS A 147 5.53 -23.64 1.48
CA LYS A 147 4.97 -22.69 2.45
C LYS A 147 4.17 -21.61 1.71
N VAL A 148 2.91 -21.38 2.09
CA VAL A 148 2.06 -20.37 1.45
C VAL A 148 1.70 -19.29 2.45
N PHE A 149 2.13 -18.06 2.17
CA PHE A 149 1.85 -16.88 2.98
C PHE A 149 0.66 -16.11 2.39
N PHE A 150 -0.30 -15.75 3.23
CA PHE A 150 -1.41 -14.88 2.89
C PHE A 150 -1.12 -13.47 3.39
N ASP A 151 -0.81 -12.55 2.50
CA ASP A 151 -0.68 -11.14 2.83
C ASP A 151 -2.04 -10.45 2.61
N MET A 152 -2.68 -10.05 3.69
CA MET A 152 -3.99 -9.42 3.65
C MET A 152 -3.93 -8.03 3.00
N VAL A 153 -2.77 -7.33 3.11
CA VAL A 153 -2.53 -5.94 2.68
C VAL A 153 -3.34 -4.93 3.49
N ASP A 154 -4.61 -5.16 3.67
CA ASP A 154 -5.53 -4.56 4.64
C ASP A 154 -6.67 -5.55 4.94
N PHE A 155 -7.29 -5.46 6.09
CA PHE A 155 -8.46 -6.25 6.44
C PHE A 155 -9.68 -5.66 5.72
N HIS A 156 -9.99 -6.16 4.53
CA HIS A 156 -11.03 -5.63 3.65
C HIS A 156 -12.41 -5.63 4.31
N TYR A 157 -12.73 -6.66 5.11
CA TYR A 157 -13.94 -6.68 5.91
C TYR A 157 -14.08 -5.43 6.76
N LEU A 158 -13.06 -5.09 7.55
CA LEU A 158 -13.09 -3.94 8.46
C LEU A 158 -13.27 -2.64 7.69
N ARG A 159 -12.59 -2.48 6.57
CA ARG A 159 -12.70 -1.30 5.72
C ARG A 159 -14.10 -1.12 5.16
N PHE A 160 -14.71 -2.20 4.61
CA PHE A 160 -16.09 -2.13 4.08
C PHE A 160 -17.13 -1.99 5.18
N LYS A 161 -16.94 -2.60 6.35
CA LYS A 161 -17.80 -2.41 7.51
C LYS A 161 -17.85 -0.94 7.90
N ARG A 162 -16.71 -0.30 8.10
CA ARG A 162 -16.61 1.12 8.42
C ARG A 162 -17.15 2.04 7.33
N GLU A 163 -16.95 1.71 6.05
CA GLU A 163 -17.58 2.42 4.93
C GLU A 163 -19.11 2.34 5.01
N SER A 164 -19.66 1.17 5.32
CA SER A 164 -21.09 0.98 5.48
C SER A 164 -21.66 1.74 6.69
N GLU A 165 -20.97 1.72 7.81
CA GLU A 165 -21.37 2.45 9.04
C GLU A 165 -21.40 3.96 8.78
N LEU A 166 -20.43 4.50 8.05
CA LEU A 166 -20.36 5.93 7.70
C LEU A 166 -21.46 6.33 6.70
N THR A 167 -21.74 5.49 5.69
CA THR A 167 -22.63 5.84 4.57
C THR A 167 -24.06 5.35 4.73
N GLY A 168 -24.33 4.48 5.71
CA GLY A 168 -25.63 3.81 5.88
C GLY A 168 -25.95 2.80 4.76
N ASN A 169 -24.98 2.42 3.91
CA ASN A 169 -25.23 1.60 2.72
C ASN A 169 -25.17 0.09 3.04
N ALA A 170 -26.34 -0.56 3.05
CA ALA A 170 -26.49 -1.98 3.34
C ALA A 170 -25.81 -2.91 2.30
N ASP A 171 -25.62 -2.50 1.05
CA ASP A 171 -24.95 -3.34 0.06
C ASP A 171 -23.42 -3.37 0.30
N ILE A 172 -22.87 -2.31 0.88
CA ILE A 172 -21.48 -2.29 1.33
C ILE A 172 -21.31 -3.24 2.52
N LEU A 173 -22.28 -3.31 3.45
CA LEU A 173 -22.25 -4.26 4.55
C LEU A 173 -22.27 -5.72 4.05
N LYS A 174 -23.16 -6.05 3.11
CA LYS A 174 -23.18 -7.38 2.47
C LYS A 174 -21.85 -7.70 1.79
N LYS A 175 -21.19 -6.69 1.25
CA LYS A 175 -19.84 -6.84 0.68
C LYS A 175 -18.81 -7.13 1.76
N ALA A 176 -18.87 -6.44 2.92
CA ALA A 176 -18.02 -6.70 4.07
C ALA A 176 -18.12 -8.17 4.50
N ASP A 177 -19.33 -8.69 4.68
CA ASP A 177 -19.57 -10.09 5.08
C ASP A 177 -18.98 -11.11 4.10
N LYS A 178 -19.06 -10.83 2.79
CA LYS A 178 -18.44 -11.67 1.76
C LYS A 178 -16.91 -11.67 1.89
N TYR A 179 -16.30 -10.51 2.19
CA TYR A 179 -14.87 -10.42 2.40
C TYR A 179 -14.45 -11.13 3.69
N LEU A 180 -15.20 -10.97 4.79
CA LEU A 180 -14.92 -11.70 6.03
C LEU A 180 -14.83 -13.21 5.77
N LYS A 181 -15.84 -13.77 5.09
CA LYS A 181 -15.86 -15.20 4.75
C LYS A 181 -14.65 -15.60 3.90
N LEU A 182 -14.31 -14.80 2.89
CA LEU A 182 -13.19 -15.08 1.99
C LEU A 182 -11.84 -15.00 2.73
N GLU A 183 -11.65 -13.96 3.55
CA GLU A 183 -10.42 -13.72 4.31
C GLU A 183 -10.20 -14.81 5.36
N LEU A 184 -11.25 -15.20 6.10
CA LEU A 184 -11.15 -16.31 7.07
C LEU A 184 -10.90 -17.66 6.40
N ASP A 185 -11.48 -17.92 5.24
CA ASP A 185 -11.21 -19.16 4.47
C ASP A 185 -9.75 -19.20 3.99
N ASN A 186 -9.19 -18.07 3.62
CA ASN A 186 -7.77 -17.94 3.27
C ASN A 186 -6.87 -18.14 4.51
N CYS A 187 -7.21 -17.51 5.65
CA CYS A 187 -6.48 -17.66 6.91
C CYS A 187 -6.34 -19.15 7.34
N LYS A 188 -7.43 -19.91 7.23
CA LYS A 188 -7.43 -21.35 7.55
C LYS A 188 -6.46 -22.16 6.68
N LYS A 189 -6.24 -21.72 5.42
CA LYS A 189 -5.43 -22.42 4.43
C LYS A 189 -3.97 -22.01 4.43
N ALA A 190 -3.68 -20.79 4.88
CA ALA A 190 -2.33 -20.22 4.88
C ALA A 190 -1.44 -20.86 5.94
N ASP A 191 -0.16 -20.99 5.66
CA ASP A 191 0.86 -21.39 6.62
C ASP A 191 1.29 -20.21 7.51
N LYS A 192 1.28 -18.98 6.96
CA LYS A 192 1.42 -17.71 7.69
C LYS A 192 0.46 -16.68 7.13
N ILE A 193 -0.06 -15.85 8.03
CA ILE A 193 -0.97 -14.73 7.72
C ILE A 193 -0.22 -13.45 8.02
N ILE A 194 -0.11 -12.58 7.03
CA ILE A 194 0.60 -11.31 7.17
C ILE A 194 -0.43 -10.20 7.21
N VAL A 195 -0.48 -9.51 8.34
CA VAL A 195 -1.29 -8.32 8.58
C VAL A 195 -0.39 -7.08 8.59
N ILE A 196 -0.98 -5.90 8.40
CA ILE A 196 -0.18 -4.69 8.22
C ILE A 196 0.18 -3.99 9.54
N SER A 197 -0.51 -4.35 10.66
CA SER A 197 -0.26 -3.78 11.99
C SER A 197 -0.70 -4.71 13.11
N ASP A 198 -0.22 -4.44 14.33
CA ASP A 198 -0.68 -5.16 15.51
C ASP A 198 -2.15 -4.85 15.85
N VAL A 199 -2.64 -3.65 15.53
CA VAL A 199 -4.07 -3.30 15.65
C VAL A 199 -4.92 -4.15 14.71
N GLU A 200 -4.48 -4.31 13.47
CA GLU A 200 -5.17 -5.19 12.52
C GLU A 200 -5.07 -6.66 12.93
N LYS A 201 -3.94 -7.08 13.49
CA LYS A 201 -3.78 -8.42 14.08
C LYS A 201 -4.86 -8.68 15.12
N GLU A 202 -5.08 -7.78 16.06
CA GLU A 202 -6.13 -7.93 17.07
C GLU A 202 -7.52 -7.96 16.43
N SER A 203 -7.79 -7.13 15.44
CA SER A 203 -9.08 -7.16 14.70
C SER A 203 -9.30 -8.50 13.98
N VAL A 204 -8.27 -9.11 13.42
CA VAL A 204 -8.37 -10.45 12.79
C VAL A 204 -8.59 -11.52 13.83
N LYS A 205 -7.96 -11.40 15.02
CA LYS A 205 -8.10 -12.35 16.14
C LYS A 205 -9.52 -12.42 16.71
N GLU A 206 -10.35 -11.41 16.51
CA GLU A 206 -11.78 -11.49 16.86
C GLU A 206 -12.49 -12.64 16.13
N PHE A 207 -11.99 -13.04 14.96
CA PHE A 207 -12.62 -14.03 14.08
C PHE A 207 -11.75 -15.28 13.83
N TYR A 208 -10.43 -15.17 14.06
CA TYR A 208 -9.48 -16.23 13.78
C TYR A 208 -8.45 -16.37 14.92
N HIS A 209 -8.40 -17.55 15.56
CA HIS A 209 -7.74 -17.72 16.86
C HIS A 209 -6.37 -18.42 16.83
N GLU A 210 -5.82 -18.76 15.65
CA GLU A 210 -4.47 -19.32 15.54
C GLU A 210 -3.41 -18.20 15.49
N ASP A 211 -3.16 -17.55 16.63
CA ASP A 211 -2.26 -16.38 16.77
C ASP A 211 -0.84 -16.66 16.28
N SER A 212 -0.34 -17.88 16.44
CA SER A 212 1.01 -18.29 16.00
C SER A 212 1.22 -18.21 14.49
N LYS A 213 0.16 -18.18 13.71
CA LYS A 213 0.22 -18.00 12.25
C LYS A 213 0.25 -16.53 11.85
N ILE A 214 -0.19 -15.60 12.70
CA ILE A 214 -0.35 -14.18 12.35
C ILE A 214 0.92 -13.40 12.69
N ILE A 215 1.48 -12.73 11.70
CA ILE A 215 2.64 -11.86 11.83
C ILE A 215 2.33 -10.46 11.29
N SER A 216 2.72 -9.42 12.02
CA SER A 216 2.56 -8.03 11.60
C SER A 216 3.80 -7.58 10.82
N ILE A 217 3.63 -7.34 9.50
CA ILE A 217 4.64 -6.74 8.62
C ILE A 217 4.03 -5.48 8.01
N GLY A 218 4.34 -4.34 8.62
CA GLY A 218 3.78 -3.04 8.26
C GLY A 218 4.41 -2.41 7.01
N ASN A 219 4.05 -1.16 6.78
CA ASN A 219 4.76 -0.31 5.85
C ASN A 219 6.21 -0.13 6.31
N ILE A 220 7.09 0.12 5.35
CA ILE A 220 8.50 0.38 5.64
C ILE A 220 8.74 1.87 5.44
N HIS A 221 9.22 2.51 6.48
CA HIS A 221 9.49 3.92 6.52
C HIS A 221 10.96 4.20 6.80
N GLN A 222 11.51 5.17 6.09
CA GLN A 222 12.87 5.61 6.28
C GLN A 222 12.87 7.07 6.73
N PHE A 223 13.41 7.31 7.91
CA PHE A 223 13.57 8.66 8.40
C PHE A 223 14.57 9.42 7.52
N ILE A 224 14.17 10.60 7.06
CA ILE A 224 14.99 11.42 6.19
C ILE A 224 15.83 12.35 7.07
N GLU A 225 17.11 12.02 7.19
CA GLU A 225 18.08 12.89 7.84
C GLU A 225 18.33 14.10 6.91
N ASN A 226 18.02 15.30 7.40
CA ASN A 226 18.31 16.53 6.70
C ASN A 226 19.28 17.34 7.56
N GLU A 227 20.46 17.64 7.03
CA GLU A 227 21.49 18.44 7.71
C GLU A 227 20.97 19.84 8.06
N ASN A 228 20.08 20.38 7.22
CA ASN A 228 19.44 21.69 7.43
C ASN A 228 17.91 21.51 7.46
N PRO A 229 17.33 21.09 8.59
CA PRO A 229 15.90 20.92 8.69
C PRO A 229 15.18 22.25 8.49
N VAL A 230 14.17 22.24 7.61
CA VAL A 230 13.34 23.43 7.36
C VAL A 230 12.66 23.88 8.64
N SER A 231 12.85 25.13 9.03
CA SER A 231 12.36 25.66 10.30
C SER A 231 10.83 25.85 10.31
N PHE A 232 10.26 25.97 11.50
CA PHE A 232 8.85 26.30 11.67
C PHE A 232 8.44 27.57 10.92
N GLU A 233 9.29 28.58 10.96
CA GLU A 233 9.03 29.91 10.38
C GLU A 233 8.95 29.87 8.85
N SER A 234 9.76 29.04 8.22
CA SER A 234 9.80 28.90 6.76
C SER A 234 8.70 28.03 6.19
N ARG A 235 8.07 27.20 7.01
CA ARG A 235 6.97 26.32 6.59
C ARG A 235 5.63 27.04 6.64
N LYS A 236 4.76 26.79 5.66
CA LYS A 236 3.43 27.39 5.55
C LYS A 236 2.41 26.39 5.08
N ASP A 237 1.14 26.72 5.27
CA ASP A 237 0.01 25.99 4.70
C ASP A 237 -0.13 24.52 5.15
N LEU A 238 -1.13 23.87 4.62
CA LEU A 238 -1.49 22.50 4.91
C LEU A 238 -1.18 21.61 3.71
N LEU A 239 -0.96 20.31 3.98
CA LEU A 239 -0.72 19.29 2.96
C LEU A 239 -1.63 18.10 3.20
N PHE A 240 -2.25 17.60 2.14
CA PHE A 240 -2.85 16.25 2.06
C PHE A 240 -2.25 15.49 0.89
N ILE A 241 -1.90 14.21 1.10
CA ILE A 241 -1.44 13.31 0.03
C ILE A 241 -2.25 12.03 0.04
N GLY A 242 -2.70 11.57 -1.16
CA GLY A 242 -3.35 10.27 -1.28
C GLY A 242 -3.88 9.97 -2.68
N GLY A 243 -3.58 8.78 -3.20
CA GLY A 243 -4.10 8.33 -4.50
C GLY A 243 -5.63 8.20 -4.47
N PHE A 244 -6.30 8.72 -5.49
CA PHE A 244 -7.77 8.83 -5.54
C PHE A 244 -8.47 7.56 -6.04
N ASP A 245 -7.75 6.54 -6.45
CA ASP A 245 -8.31 5.20 -6.65
C ASP A 245 -8.78 4.58 -5.31
N HIS A 246 -8.33 5.14 -4.19
CA HIS A 246 -8.73 4.73 -2.84
C HIS A 246 -9.82 5.66 -2.29
N LYS A 247 -11.05 5.16 -2.20
CA LYS A 247 -12.24 5.93 -1.79
C LYS A 247 -12.09 6.72 -0.48
N PRO A 248 -11.45 6.19 0.60
CA PRO A 248 -11.21 6.99 1.81
C PRO A 248 -10.46 8.29 1.59
N ASN A 249 -9.63 8.38 0.53
CA ASN A 249 -8.94 9.63 0.20
C ASN A 249 -9.89 10.64 -0.46
N VAL A 250 -10.81 10.16 -1.31
CA VAL A 250 -11.86 11.02 -1.90
C VAL A 250 -12.75 11.59 -0.81
N ASP A 251 -13.18 10.76 0.13
CA ASP A 251 -13.99 11.15 1.26
C ASP A 251 -13.28 12.19 2.15
N ALA A 252 -12.01 11.95 2.48
CA ALA A 252 -11.22 12.87 3.30
C ALA A 252 -11.04 14.25 2.63
N VAL A 253 -10.85 14.30 1.31
CA VAL A 253 -10.73 15.57 0.57
C VAL A 253 -12.06 16.31 0.47
N ASN A 254 -13.17 15.58 0.28
CA ASN A 254 -14.50 16.19 0.36
C ASN A 254 -14.75 16.78 1.76
N TYR A 255 -14.43 16.04 2.82
CA TYR A 255 -14.55 16.51 4.19
C TYR A 255 -13.68 17.75 4.48
N LEU A 256 -12.47 17.79 3.93
CA LEU A 256 -11.63 19.00 3.97
C LEU A 256 -12.33 20.18 3.29
N ALA A 257 -12.85 19.98 2.09
CA ALA A 257 -13.43 21.06 1.28
C ALA A 257 -14.78 21.56 1.79
N GLU A 258 -15.62 20.68 2.28
CA GLU A 258 -17.01 20.98 2.64
C GLU A 258 -17.16 21.46 4.08
N GLU A 259 -16.32 20.98 5.00
CA GLU A 259 -16.47 21.28 6.43
C GLU A 259 -15.24 21.93 7.06
N ILE A 260 -14.04 21.30 6.93
CA ILE A 260 -12.86 21.70 7.71
C ILE A 260 -12.29 23.04 7.23
N MET A 261 -12.01 23.18 5.93
CA MET A 261 -11.42 24.40 5.40
C MET A 261 -12.34 25.62 5.50
N PRO A 262 -13.66 25.52 5.19
CA PRO A 262 -14.58 26.64 5.42
C PRO A 262 -14.65 27.09 6.89
N LEU A 263 -14.55 26.15 7.83
CA LEU A 263 -14.54 26.45 9.26
C LEU A 263 -13.22 27.12 9.65
N LEU A 264 -12.08 26.62 9.20
CA LEU A 264 -10.76 27.17 9.43
C LEU A 264 -10.63 28.61 8.88
N TRP A 265 -11.15 28.86 7.69
CA TRP A 265 -11.05 30.18 7.03
C TRP A 265 -11.85 31.29 7.70
N LYS A 266 -12.79 30.96 8.61
CA LYS A 266 -13.49 32.00 9.42
C LYS A 266 -12.52 32.74 10.32
N SER A 267 -11.51 32.08 10.86
CA SER A 267 -10.54 32.66 11.79
C SER A 267 -9.13 32.83 11.18
N ASN A 268 -8.78 32.00 10.24
CA ASN A 268 -7.44 31.95 9.62
C ASN A 268 -7.55 31.93 8.09
N PRO A 269 -8.03 33.02 7.46
CA PRO A 269 -8.31 33.07 6.02
C PRO A 269 -7.05 32.99 5.13
N GLU A 270 -5.86 33.17 5.69
CA GLU A 270 -4.58 33.12 4.98
C GLU A 270 -4.07 31.69 4.75
N ILE A 271 -4.55 30.71 5.51
CA ILE A 271 -4.05 29.33 5.43
C ILE A 271 -4.62 28.65 4.18
N SER A 272 -3.75 28.12 3.33
CA SER A 272 -4.14 27.33 2.17
C SER A 272 -3.82 25.84 2.36
N ILE A 273 -4.32 24.99 1.46
CA ILE A 273 -4.04 23.56 1.46
C ILE A 273 -3.65 23.09 0.07
N SER A 274 -2.64 22.20 0.00
CA SER A 274 -2.27 21.48 -1.22
C SER A 274 -2.76 20.02 -1.16
N ILE A 275 -3.46 19.60 -2.20
CA ILE A 275 -4.03 18.25 -2.35
C ILE A 275 -3.26 17.53 -3.46
N ILE A 276 -2.52 16.48 -3.09
CA ILE A 276 -1.66 15.73 -4.02
C ILE A 276 -2.15 14.29 -4.12
N GLY A 277 -2.21 13.76 -5.32
CA GLY A 277 -2.54 12.35 -5.55
C GLY A 277 -2.84 12.02 -6.99
N SER A 278 -2.57 10.78 -7.36
CA SER A 278 -2.86 10.26 -8.70
C SER A 278 -4.35 10.10 -8.94
N ASN A 279 -4.78 10.28 -10.19
CA ASN A 279 -6.14 10.01 -10.67
C ASN A 279 -7.25 10.76 -9.90
N PRO A 280 -7.15 12.08 -9.65
CA PRO A 280 -8.24 12.81 -9.00
C PRO A 280 -9.50 12.75 -9.88
N PRO A 281 -10.66 12.33 -9.33
CA PRO A 281 -11.92 12.36 -10.06
C PRO A 281 -12.35 13.81 -10.34
N GLU A 282 -13.23 13.98 -11.30
CA GLU A 282 -13.72 15.32 -11.71
C GLU A 282 -14.30 16.11 -10.52
N SER A 283 -14.98 15.44 -9.58
CA SER A 283 -15.50 16.06 -8.36
C SER A 283 -14.40 16.72 -7.51
N ILE A 284 -13.24 16.09 -7.40
CA ILE A 284 -12.09 16.64 -6.66
C ILE A 284 -11.40 17.74 -7.48
N GLN A 285 -11.25 17.56 -8.80
CA GLN A 285 -10.66 18.59 -9.66
C GLN A 285 -11.44 19.91 -9.62
N LYS A 286 -12.77 19.86 -9.52
CA LYS A 286 -13.65 21.03 -9.41
C LYS A 286 -13.47 21.83 -8.11
N LEU A 287 -12.87 21.27 -7.07
CA LEU A 287 -12.56 21.95 -5.82
C LEU A 287 -11.35 22.89 -5.93
N ASN A 288 -10.61 22.81 -7.04
CA ASN A 288 -9.39 23.61 -7.23
C ASN A 288 -9.66 25.11 -7.16
N SER A 289 -8.95 25.80 -6.30
CA SER A 289 -8.99 27.25 -6.12
C SER A 289 -7.64 27.76 -5.62
N GLU A 290 -7.49 29.07 -5.46
CA GLU A 290 -6.26 29.68 -4.95
C GLU A 290 -5.84 29.14 -3.57
N LYS A 291 -6.81 28.92 -2.67
CA LYS A 291 -6.56 28.43 -1.30
C LYS A 291 -6.73 26.91 -1.13
N PHE A 292 -7.39 26.23 -2.04
CA PHE A 292 -7.57 24.79 -2.06
C PHE A 292 -6.96 24.22 -3.36
N ARG A 293 -5.66 24.00 -3.36
CA ARG A 293 -4.90 23.68 -4.58
C ARG A 293 -4.90 22.19 -4.87
N VAL A 294 -5.62 21.75 -5.89
CA VAL A 294 -5.62 20.37 -6.37
C VAL A 294 -4.49 20.18 -7.37
N VAL A 295 -3.33 19.72 -6.90
CA VAL A 295 -2.11 19.57 -7.71
C VAL A 295 -2.19 18.35 -8.62
N GLY A 296 -2.90 17.29 -8.20
CA GLY A 296 -2.89 16.01 -8.90
C GLY A 296 -1.64 15.20 -8.59
N TYR A 297 -1.15 14.42 -9.57
CA TYR A 297 0.06 13.62 -9.42
C TYR A 297 1.31 14.51 -9.42
N ALA A 298 2.16 14.34 -8.42
CA ALA A 298 3.49 14.92 -8.36
C ALA A 298 4.53 13.80 -8.38
N GLU A 299 5.52 13.88 -9.26
CA GLU A 299 6.61 12.91 -9.35
C GLU A 299 7.49 12.95 -8.11
N ASP A 300 7.82 14.15 -7.64
CA ASP A 300 8.51 14.40 -6.38
C ASP A 300 7.59 15.12 -5.39
N VAL A 301 7.32 14.48 -4.28
CA VAL A 301 6.48 15.00 -3.19
C VAL A 301 7.30 15.66 -2.06
N ALA A 302 8.63 15.49 -2.05
CA ALA A 302 9.49 16.01 -0.99
C ALA A 302 9.36 17.52 -0.79
N PRO A 303 9.32 18.36 -1.85
CA PRO A 303 9.16 19.81 -1.69
C PRO A 303 7.88 20.20 -0.94
N TYR A 304 6.79 19.44 -1.16
CA TYR A 304 5.52 19.72 -0.47
C TYR A 304 5.59 19.38 1.01
N PHE A 305 6.21 18.24 1.38
CA PHE A 305 6.43 17.91 2.78
C PHE A 305 7.37 18.87 3.49
N LEU A 306 8.40 19.36 2.79
CA LEU A 306 9.39 20.28 3.36
C LEU A 306 8.83 21.69 3.54
N ASN A 307 7.96 22.16 2.66
CA ASN A 307 7.44 23.53 2.70
C ASN A 307 6.13 23.68 3.48
N SER A 308 5.34 22.59 3.62
CA SER A 308 4.09 22.64 4.39
C SER A 308 4.37 22.67 5.89
N ARG A 309 3.48 23.35 6.66
CA ARG A 309 3.59 23.45 8.12
C ARG A 309 2.91 22.28 8.83
N ILE A 310 1.78 21.79 8.29
CA ILE A 310 1.02 20.69 8.89
C ILE A 310 0.56 19.75 7.79
N PHE A 311 0.69 18.45 8.04
CA PHE A 311 0.02 17.42 7.27
C PHE A 311 -1.37 17.15 7.85
N VAL A 312 -2.43 17.15 7.02
CA VAL A 312 -3.79 16.92 7.49
C VAL A 312 -4.37 15.71 6.78
N ALA A 313 -4.81 14.72 7.55
CA ALA A 313 -5.40 13.50 7.01
C ALA A 313 -6.68 13.10 7.77
N PRO A 314 -7.82 13.76 7.51
CA PRO A 314 -9.05 13.56 8.27
C PRO A 314 -9.84 12.35 7.73
N LEU A 315 -9.25 11.16 7.87
CA LEU A 315 -9.82 9.91 7.38
C LEU A 315 -10.99 9.47 8.27
N ARG A 316 -12.19 9.38 7.73
CA ARG A 316 -13.38 8.96 8.48
C ARG A 316 -13.56 7.43 8.49
N TYR A 317 -13.01 6.73 7.50
CA TYR A 317 -13.00 5.28 7.44
C TYR A 317 -11.74 4.74 6.72
N GLY A 318 -11.51 3.45 6.87
CA GLY A 318 -10.38 2.73 6.31
C GLY A 318 -9.95 1.58 7.21
N ALA A 319 -8.95 0.83 6.79
CA ALA A 319 -8.29 -0.20 7.58
C ALA A 319 -6.77 -0.12 7.38
N GLY A 320 -6.01 -0.79 8.23
CA GLY A 320 -4.56 -0.88 8.16
C GLY A 320 -3.81 0.42 8.43
N ILE A 321 -2.48 0.37 8.32
CA ILE A 321 -1.59 1.53 8.48
C ILE A 321 -1.68 2.46 7.28
N LYS A 322 -1.82 3.75 7.54
CA LYS A 322 -1.90 4.80 6.52
C LYS A 322 -0.50 5.27 6.14
N GLY A 323 0.03 4.77 5.03
CA GLY A 323 1.40 5.08 4.59
C GLY A 323 1.70 6.56 4.45
N LYS A 324 0.69 7.39 4.13
CA LYS A 324 0.82 8.86 4.09
C LYS A 324 1.15 9.48 5.47
N ILE A 325 0.64 8.89 6.55
CA ILE A 325 0.95 9.30 7.92
C ILE A 325 2.42 9.02 8.20
N GLY A 326 2.89 7.79 7.94
CA GLY A 326 4.31 7.45 8.07
C GLY A 326 5.19 8.32 7.18
N GLN A 327 4.75 8.64 5.96
CA GLN A 327 5.49 9.52 5.07
C GLN A 327 5.62 10.94 5.63
N SER A 328 4.59 11.51 6.28
CA SER A 328 4.74 12.81 6.92
C SER A 328 5.78 12.78 8.04
N LEU A 329 5.82 11.68 8.80
CA LEU A 329 6.81 11.48 9.87
C LEU A 329 8.25 11.32 9.33
N GLU A 330 8.42 10.70 8.15
CA GLU A 330 9.73 10.62 7.46
C GLU A 330 10.34 12.01 7.25
N PHE A 331 9.50 13.01 6.93
CA PHE A 331 9.88 14.39 6.70
C PHE A 331 9.76 15.29 7.94
N ARG A 332 9.55 14.72 9.13
CA ARG A 332 9.34 15.48 10.37
C ARG A 332 8.19 16.49 10.28
N LEU A 333 7.18 16.22 9.44
CA LEU A 333 6.05 17.11 9.29
C LEU A 333 4.96 16.73 10.31
N PRO A 334 4.70 17.57 11.32
CA PRO A 334 3.62 17.35 12.28
C PRO A 334 2.27 17.20 11.59
N LEU A 335 1.43 16.39 12.18
CA LEU A 335 0.17 16.02 11.53
C LEU A 335 -1.04 16.15 12.44
N VAL A 336 -2.18 16.46 11.82
CA VAL A 336 -3.52 16.39 12.39
C VAL A 336 -4.29 15.31 11.65
N THR A 337 -4.87 14.37 12.39
CA THR A 337 -5.61 13.25 11.81
C THR A 337 -6.77 12.81 12.73
N THR A 338 -7.51 11.80 12.33
CA THR A 338 -8.56 11.15 13.11
C THR A 338 -8.02 9.90 13.82
N ASN A 339 -8.81 9.31 14.70
CA ASN A 339 -8.49 7.99 15.28
C ASN A 339 -8.25 6.93 14.19
N VAL A 340 -9.03 6.95 13.12
CA VAL A 340 -8.87 6.04 11.97
C VAL A 340 -7.53 6.29 11.26
N GLY A 341 -7.12 7.55 11.12
CA GLY A 341 -5.83 7.89 10.52
C GLY A 341 -4.64 7.46 11.37
N ALA A 342 -4.75 7.60 12.68
CA ALA A 342 -3.70 7.28 13.65
C ALA A 342 -3.47 5.78 13.85
N GLU A 343 -4.39 4.92 13.38
CA GLU A 343 -4.30 3.47 13.60
C GLU A 343 -2.99 2.87 13.11
N GLY A 344 -2.46 1.98 13.92
CA GLY A 344 -1.28 1.17 13.62
C GLY A 344 0.04 1.83 13.97
N PHE A 345 0.06 3.11 14.32
CA PHE A 345 1.20 3.79 14.90
C PHE A 345 1.03 3.88 16.43
N ASN A 346 2.14 3.76 17.18
CA ASN A 346 2.14 3.92 18.63
C ASN A 346 2.18 5.41 19.01
N PHE A 347 1.13 6.12 18.64
CA PHE A 347 1.00 7.53 18.96
C PHE A 347 0.59 7.76 20.43
N GLN A 348 1.10 8.86 20.97
CA GLN A 348 0.67 9.44 22.24
C GLN A 348 0.09 10.84 21.95
N GLU A 349 -1.18 11.02 22.27
CA GLU A 349 -1.89 12.28 22.01
C GLU A 349 -1.18 13.45 22.69
N ASN A 350 -1.14 14.61 22.01
CA ASN A 350 -0.48 15.84 22.44
C ASN A 350 1.04 15.70 22.74
N ARG A 351 1.61 14.55 22.42
CA ARG A 351 3.06 14.34 22.50
C ARG A 351 3.71 14.20 21.13
N ASN A 352 3.16 13.35 20.26
CA ASN A 352 3.70 13.13 18.93
C ASN A 352 2.63 13.11 17.82
N ILE A 353 1.37 13.40 18.17
CA ILE A 353 0.25 13.54 17.24
C ILE A 353 -0.82 14.45 17.83
N THR A 354 -1.63 15.04 16.96
CA THR A 354 -2.89 15.69 17.31
C THR A 354 -4.06 14.99 16.63
N VAL A 355 -5.04 14.55 17.41
CA VAL A 355 -6.19 13.77 16.92
C VAL A 355 -7.48 14.57 17.12
N GLY A 356 -8.30 14.63 16.06
CA GLY A 356 -9.65 15.21 16.10
C GLY A 356 -10.60 14.36 15.26
N ASN A 357 -11.78 14.05 15.76
CA ASN A 357 -12.76 13.20 15.09
C ASN A 357 -13.95 13.98 14.53
N THR A 358 -14.09 15.24 14.91
CA THR A 358 -15.06 16.19 14.36
C THR A 358 -14.34 17.30 13.58
N SER A 359 -15.06 17.99 12.69
CA SER A 359 -14.52 19.12 11.93
C SER A 359 -14.00 20.23 12.86
N GLN A 360 -14.69 20.51 13.99
CA GLN A 360 -14.25 21.50 14.95
C GLN A 360 -12.95 21.07 15.65
N GLU A 361 -12.86 19.85 16.18
CA GLU A 361 -11.65 19.34 16.83
C GLU A 361 -10.44 19.38 15.88
N ILE A 362 -10.63 19.02 14.60
CA ILE A 362 -9.58 19.07 13.60
C ILE A 362 -9.11 20.51 13.37
N VAL A 363 -10.05 21.47 13.26
CA VAL A 363 -9.73 22.89 13.09
C VAL A 363 -9.00 23.44 14.30
N ASP A 364 -9.47 23.15 15.52
CA ASP A 364 -8.82 23.59 16.77
C ASP A 364 -7.38 23.05 16.86
N ASN A 365 -7.18 21.78 16.50
CA ASN A 365 -5.86 21.16 16.44
C ASN A 365 -4.96 21.78 15.37
N ILE A 366 -5.50 22.10 14.19
CA ILE A 366 -4.75 22.81 13.14
C ILE A 366 -4.30 24.18 13.66
N ILE A 367 -5.20 24.98 14.24
CA ILE A 367 -4.89 26.32 14.74
C ILE A 367 -3.84 26.25 15.85
N SER A 368 -4.05 25.35 16.83
CA SER A 368 -3.11 25.17 17.94
C SER A 368 -1.70 24.80 17.43
N LEU A 369 -1.61 23.83 16.54
CA LEU A 369 -0.32 23.37 16.00
C LEU A 369 0.31 24.38 15.04
N TYR A 370 -0.50 25.16 14.30
CA TYR A 370 -0.04 26.18 13.37
C TYR A 370 0.55 27.39 14.07
N GLN A 371 0.06 27.75 15.26
CA GLN A 371 0.45 28.94 16.03
C GLN A 371 1.48 28.64 17.13
N ASN A 372 1.54 27.38 17.62
CA ASN A 372 2.41 27.02 18.73
C ASN A 372 3.69 26.32 18.22
N LYS A 373 4.78 27.11 18.11
CA LYS A 373 6.10 26.63 17.69
C LYS A 373 6.64 25.50 18.57
N GLU A 374 6.50 25.61 19.89
CA GLU A 374 7.03 24.61 20.82
C GLU A 374 6.34 23.25 20.65
N LEU A 375 5.00 23.27 20.54
CA LEU A 375 4.22 22.06 20.28
C LEU A 375 4.60 21.46 18.92
N TRP A 376 4.72 22.29 17.89
CA TRP A 376 5.12 21.87 16.55
C TRP A 376 6.49 21.19 16.57
N GLN A 377 7.48 21.81 17.22
CA GLN A 377 8.85 21.27 17.32
C GLN A 377 8.90 19.98 18.12
N LYS A 378 8.13 19.87 19.21
CA LYS A 378 8.02 18.66 20.01
C LYS A 378 7.51 17.48 19.19
N ILE A 379 6.39 17.66 18.46
CA ILE A 379 5.81 16.61 17.61
C ILE A 379 6.75 16.26 16.46
N SER A 380 7.35 17.28 15.82
CA SER A 380 8.33 17.09 14.75
C SER A 380 9.55 16.28 15.22
N SER A 381 10.07 16.54 16.41
CA SER A 381 11.25 15.84 16.96
C SER A 381 10.95 14.38 17.33
N ASP A 382 9.73 14.06 17.77
CA ASP A 382 9.33 12.71 18.15
C ASP A 382 9.02 11.80 16.93
N SER A 383 8.93 12.36 15.71
CA SER A 383 8.61 11.60 14.49
C SER A 383 9.50 10.38 14.27
N LYS A 384 10.81 10.51 14.53
CA LYS A 384 11.79 9.42 14.38
C LYS A 384 11.44 8.22 15.26
N LYS A 385 11.08 8.46 16.53
CA LYS A 385 10.72 7.41 17.47
C LYS A 385 9.46 6.67 17.06
N VAL A 386 8.49 7.41 16.48
CA VAL A 386 7.22 6.83 16.04
C VAL A 386 7.41 5.88 14.86
N ILE A 387 8.29 6.22 13.90
CA ILE A 387 8.51 5.36 12.72
C ILE A 387 9.62 4.33 12.90
N GLU A 388 10.39 4.34 13.96
CA GLU A 388 11.47 3.37 14.22
C GLU A 388 11.02 1.90 14.13
N PRO A 389 9.84 1.48 14.68
CA PRO A 389 9.32 0.12 14.53
C PRO A 389 9.01 -0.28 13.08
N PHE A 390 8.91 0.68 12.17
CA PHE A 390 8.66 0.53 10.75
C PHE A 390 9.92 0.72 9.90
N SER A 391 11.08 0.83 10.53
CA SER A 391 12.38 0.96 9.84
C SER A 391 12.72 -0.30 9.05
N ASN A 392 13.59 -0.15 8.04
CA ASN A 392 14.13 -1.27 7.29
C ASN A 392 14.64 -2.38 8.21
N TYR A 393 15.39 -2.03 9.26
CA TYR A 393 15.95 -3.00 10.20
C TYR A 393 14.88 -3.78 10.96
N ALA A 394 13.89 -3.09 11.53
CA ALA A 394 12.82 -3.73 12.32
C ALA A 394 11.95 -4.66 11.46
N ILE A 395 11.61 -4.25 10.24
CA ILE A 395 10.79 -5.05 9.33
C ILE A 395 11.59 -6.18 8.69
N GLU A 396 12.88 -5.99 8.39
CA GLU A 396 13.78 -7.02 7.86
C GLU A 396 13.80 -8.26 8.77
N GLN A 397 13.92 -8.09 10.08
CA GLN A 397 13.92 -9.20 11.04
C GLN A 397 12.60 -9.99 11.00
N LYS A 398 11.47 -9.31 10.87
CA LYS A 398 10.14 -9.94 10.73
C LYS A 398 10.02 -10.72 9.43
N ILE A 399 10.46 -10.14 8.31
CA ILE A 399 10.45 -10.81 7.00
C ILE A 399 11.33 -12.07 7.03
N LEU A 400 12.55 -11.97 7.54
CA LEU A 400 13.47 -13.10 7.59
C LEU A 400 12.98 -14.25 8.48
N SER A 401 12.16 -13.96 9.48
CA SER A 401 11.54 -14.99 10.32
C SER A 401 10.60 -15.93 9.55
N LEU A 402 10.04 -15.48 8.42
CA LEU A 402 9.19 -16.30 7.55
C LEU A 402 9.96 -17.41 6.81
N PHE A 403 11.28 -17.24 6.66
CA PHE A 403 12.16 -18.11 5.89
C PHE A 403 13.05 -19.02 6.79
N LYS A 404 12.88 -18.93 8.09
CA LYS A 404 13.43 -19.87 9.07
C LYS A 404 12.52 -21.08 9.22
#